data_76460505bd404b5e88ff2fd52e657f9c
#
_entry.id   76460505bd404b5e88ff2fd52e657f9c
#
_cell.length_a   1.000
_cell.length_b   1.000
_cell.length_c   1.000
_cell.angle_alpha   90.00
_cell.angle_beta   90.00
_cell.angle_gamma   90.00
#
_symmetry.space_group_name_H-M   'P 1'
#
loop_
_entity.id
_entity.type
_entity.pdbx_description
1 polymer ?
#
loop_
_entity_poly.entity_id
_entity_poly.type
_entity_poly.pdbx_seq_one_letter_code
_entity_poly.pdbx_strand_id
1 'polypeptide(L)'
;QLAALLRRKAGDDFEVKVESVQKLNGIEKEAFVISRKKDWIAPTIYVELLYECCLQGVPLSQIAEKVLEQYRKVEAEARRPEKAAFFTNWKNAAPQIYCELIHAEKNRTLLSEVPHRKFLDLAVVYYYQMRGNRVPDATILIHETHRELWEISAEELDARAWENTLRDLPVRTDSLMVYLKEEYGVTFPLFELGPLAEQFYLVSNRRGKLGAICMCYPGVLESLSQRFEASLYVIPSSIHECMVIPDYDVFPEECLSDMVRDVNEKPVKPQEILSDHVYYYHRESGELTLCEEET
;
A
#
# COMPACT_ATOMS: atom_id res chain seq x y z
N GLN A 1 5.35 27.92 13.12
CA GLN A 1 6.59 28.02 13.91
C GLN A 1 7.64 27.04 13.40
N LEU A 2 7.35 25.74 13.24
CA LEU A 2 8.29 24.73 12.76
C LEU A 2 8.81 25.04 11.35
N ALA A 3 7.95 25.47 10.41
CA ALA A 3 8.36 25.87 9.05
C ALA A 3 9.40 26.99 9.05
N ALA A 4 9.22 28.02 9.88
CA ALA A 4 10.17 29.12 10.01
C ALA A 4 11.52 28.63 10.58
N LEU A 5 11.47 27.72 11.53
CA LEU A 5 12.66 27.13 12.13
C LEU A 5 13.41 26.24 11.13
N LEU A 6 12.69 25.44 10.35
CA LEU A 6 13.27 24.61 9.28
C LEU A 6 13.94 25.49 8.21
N ARG A 7 13.28 26.55 7.72
CA ARG A 7 13.88 27.51 6.77
C ARG A 7 15.19 28.11 7.29
N ARG A 8 15.17 28.57 8.54
CA ARG A 8 16.37 29.17 9.17
C ARG A 8 17.51 28.17 9.33
N LYS A 9 17.21 26.92 9.70
CA LYS A 9 18.24 25.87 9.92
C LYS A 9 18.71 25.21 8.63
N ALA A 10 17.86 25.15 7.60
CA ALA A 10 18.21 24.57 6.30
C ALA A 10 19.21 25.43 5.53
N GLY A 11 19.13 26.77 5.64
CA GLY A 11 19.97 27.72 4.93
C GLY A 11 19.38 28.17 3.59
N ASP A 12 20.00 29.18 2.96
CA ASP A 12 19.47 29.89 1.79
C ASP A 12 19.40 29.05 0.50
N ASP A 13 20.13 27.95 0.44
CA ASP A 13 20.12 27.02 -0.70
C ASP A 13 18.87 26.13 -0.74
N PHE A 14 18.10 26.11 0.34
CA PHE A 14 16.92 25.28 0.49
C PHE A 14 15.62 26.07 0.43
N GLU A 15 14.63 25.47 -0.18
CA GLU A 15 13.25 25.90 -0.11
C GLU A 15 12.47 24.93 0.79
N VAL A 16 11.73 25.48 1.77
CA VAL A 16 10.85 24.72 2.65
C VAL A 16 9.44 25.23 2.47
N LYS A 17 8.60 24.42 1.85
CA LYS A 17 7.17 24.67 1.65
C LYS A 17 6.34 23.81 2.58
N VAL A 18 5.14 24.28 2.90
CA VAL A 18 4.08 23.47 3.47
C VAL A 18 3.07 23.27 2.34
N GLU A 19 2.86 22.04 1.95
CA GLU A 19 1.97 21.70 0.83
C GLU A 19 0.98 20.63 1.28
N SER A 20 -0.23 20.66 0.73
CA SER A 20 -1.17 19.55 0.82
C SER A 20 -0.74 18.49 -0.17
N VAL A 21 -0.47 17.30 0.32
CA VAL A 21 -0.08 16.14 -0.48
C VAL A 21 -1.24 15.18 -0.54
N GLN A 22 -1.71 14.93 -1.74
CA GLN A 22 -2.77 13.96 -1.97
C GLN A 22 -2.25 12.53 -1.75
N LYS A 23 -2.97 11.76 -0.94
CA LYS A 23 -2.78 10.35 -0.68
C LYS A 23 -3.85 9.54 -1.39
N LEU A 24 -3.75 8.21 -1.31
CA LEU A 24 -4.81 7.34 -1.78
C LEU A 24 -6.16 7.68 -1.12
N ASN A 25 -7.23 7.33 -1.79
CA ASN A 25 -8.62 7.52 -1.36
C ASN A 25 -9.01 9.00 -1.13
N GLY A 26 -8.39 9.91 -1.88
CA GLY A 26 -8.69 11.35 -1.79
C GLY A 26 -8.27 12.01 -0.47
N ILE A 27 -7.48 11.32 0.35
CA ILE A 27 -6.99 11.86 1.61
C ILE A 27 -5.91 12.90 1.34
N GLU A 28 -6.07 14.09 1.92
CA GLU A 28 -5.06 15.14 1.87
C GLU A 28 -4.31 15.20 3.20
N LYS A 29 -2.99 15.33 3.10
CA LYS A 29 -2.12 15.48 4.26
C LYS A 29 -1.19 16.67 4.08
N GLU A 30 -1.12 17.52 5.09
CA GLU A 30 -0.12 18.56 5.12
C GLU A 30 1.29 18.01 5.32
N ALA A 31 2.23 18.50 4.54
CA ALA A 31 3.60 18.04 4.60
C ALA A 31 4.60 19.19 4.39
N PHE A 32 5.77 19.06 5.00
CA PHE A 32 6.93 19.85 4.64
C PHE A 32 7.60 19.24 3.43
N VAL A 33 7.63 19.97 2.33
CA VAL A 33 8.40 19.67 1.14
C VAL A 33 9.70 20.46 1.22
N ILE A 34 10.81 19.77 1.34
CA ILE A 34 12.13 20.37 1.44
C ILE A 34 12.89 20.05 0.15
N SER A 35 13.29 21.07 -0.59
CA SER A 35 14.04 20.91 -1.84
C SER A 35 15.18 21.91 -1.94
N ARG A 36 16.23 21.57 -2.66
CA ARG A 36 17.14 22.61 -3.16
C ARG A 36 16.60 23.21 -4.45
N LYS A 37 16.94 24.45 -4.72
CA LYS A 37 16.46 25.24 -5.89
C LYS A 37 16.68 24.59 -7.27
N LYS A 38 17.39 23.45 -7.36
CA LYS A 38 17.73 22.76 -8.61
C LYS A 38 17.49 21.24 -8.56
N ASP A 39 16.87 20.72 -7.50
CA ASP A 39 16.68 19.29 -7.35
C ASP A 39 15.32 18.83 -7.88
N TRP A 40 15.30 17.65 -8.49
CA TRP A 40 14.11 17.02 -9.07
C TRP A 40 13.35 16.16 -8.04
N ILE A 41 13.96 15.89 -6.88
CA ILE A 41 13.39 15.07 -5.82
C ILE A 41 13.31 15.90 -4.55
N ALA A 42 12.10 16.04 -4.04
CA ALA A 42 11.83 16.73 -2.79
C ALA A 42 11.22 15.73 -1.79
N PRO A 43 11.99 15.29 -0.77
CA PRO A 43 11.43 14.49 0.30
C PRO A 43 10.28 15.19 0.99
N THR A 44 9.21 14.44 1.21
CA THR A 44 7.99 14.90 1.85
C THR A 44 7.91 14.37 3.28
N ILE A 45 7.72 15.25 4.24
CA ILE A 45 7.65 14.90 5.67
C ILE A 45 6.31 15.35 6.22
N TYR A 46 5.45 14.38 6.59
CA TYR A 46 4.09 14.66 7.03
C TYR A 46 4.05 15.38 8.38
N VAL A 47 3.23 16.42 8.44
CA VAL A 47 3.08 17.29 9.62
C VAL A 47 2.52 16.52 10.82
N GLU A 48 1.65 15.55 10.59
CA GLU A 48 1.01 14.74 11.65
C GLU A 48 2.02 14.05 12.55
N LEU A 49 3.02 13.38 11.97
CA LEU A 49 4.08 12.69 12.73
C LEU A 49 4.89 13.66 13.60
N LEU A 50 5.08 14.87 13.11
CA LEU A 50 5.81 15.91 13.84
C LEU A 50 4.96 16.53 14.94
N TYR A 51 3.65 16.63 14.71
CA TYR A 51 2.70 17.10 15.70
C TYR A 51 2.59 16.14 16.90
N GLU A 52 2.55 14.83 16.66
CA GLU A 52 2.61 13.81 17.71
C GLU A 52 3.87 13.97 18.59
N CYS A 53 5.03 14.21 17.98
CA CYS A 53 6.25 14.51 18.74
C CYS A 53 6.11 15.77 19.61
N CYS A 54 5.43 16.80 19.11
CA CYS A 54 5.15 18.02 19.89
C CYS A 54 4.24 17.74 21.09
N LEU A 55 3.21 16.91 20.92
CA LEU A 55 2.30 16.52 22.01
C LEU A 55 3.03 15.72 23.10
N GLN A 56 4.06 14.96 22.72
CA GLN A 56 4.93 14.24 23.65
C GLN A 56 5.98 15.16 24.33
N GLY A 57 5.91 16.46 24.11
CA GLY A 57 6.80 17.45 24.73
C GLY A 57 8.19 17.58 24.08
N VAL A 58 8.41 17.03 22.87
CA VAL A 58 9.69 17.18 22.18
C VAL A 58 9.84 18.64 21.69
N PRO A 59 10.92 19.34 22.03
CA PRO A 59 11.13 20.72 21.61
C PRO A 59 11.17 20.87 20.08
N LEU A 60 10.54 21.93 19.55
CA LEU A 60 10.52 22.22 18.10
C LEU A 60 11.91 22.27 17.47
N SER A 61 12.93 22.70 18.22
CA SER A 61 14.32 22.72 17.74
C SER A 61 14.88 21.32 17.47
N GLN A 62 14.55 20.35 18.33
CA GLN A 62 14.95 18.95 18.15
C GLN A 62 14.19 18.29 17.02
N ILE A 63 12.88 18.59 16.88
CA ILE A 63 12.08 18.11 15.76
C ILE A 63 12.68 18.63 14.45
N ALA A 64 12.99 19.94 14.35
CA ALA A 64 13.60 20.51 13.17
C ALA A 64 14.95 19.87 12.82
N GLU A 65 15.78 19.55 13.82
CA GLU A 65 17.06 18.87 13.60
C GLU A 65 16.88 17.45 13.04
N LYS A 66 15.98 16.66 13.63
CA LYS A 66 15.65 15.32 13.15
C LYS A 66 15.11 15.35 11.72
N VAL A 67 14.21 16.30 11.42
CA VAL A 67 13.66 16.50 10.07
C VAL A 67 14.78 16.76 9.06
N LEU A 68 15.67 17.70 9.35
CA LEU A 68 16.79 18.02 8.46
C LEU A 68 17.83 16.90 8.36
N GLU A 69 18.04 16.15 9.42
CA GLU A 69 18.89 14.96 9.38
C GLU A 69 18.31 13.89 8.46
N GLN A 70 17.01 13.60 8.58
CA GLN A 70 16.32 12.66 7.69
C GLN A 70 16.36 13.15 6.25
N TYR A 71 16.07 14.43 6.03
CA TYR A 71 16.17 15.05 4.70
C TYR A 71 17.56 14.81 4.08
N ARG A 72 18.64 15.11 4.81
CA ARG A 72 20.01 14.93 4.30
C ARG A 72 20.33 13.46 3.97
N LYS A 73 19.80 12.51 4.75
CA LYS A 73 19.97 11.08 4.48
C LYS A 73 19.27 10.68 3.17
N VAL A 74 18.03 11.13 2.97
CA VAL A 74 17.26 10.86 1.76
C VAL A 74 17.87 11.56 0.54
N GLU A 75 18.27 12.82 0.68
CA GLU A 75 18.94 13.58 -0.39
C GLU A 75 20.23 12.91 -0.84
N ALA A 76 21.10 12.52 0.10
CA ALA A 76 22.34 11.85 -0.23
C ALA A 76 22.15 10.53 -0.97
N GLU A 77 21.05 9.82 -0.67
CA GLU A 77 20.67 8.59 -1.35
C GLU A 77 20.07 8.84 -2.73
N ALA A 78 19.23 9.85 -2.85
CA ALA A 78 18.57 10.21 -4.12
C ALA A 78 19.56 10.75 -5.18
N ARG A 79 20.68 11.34 -4.74
CA ARG A 79 21.74 11.87 -5.62
C ARG A 79 22.71 10.83 -6.18
N ARG A 80 22.56 9.56 -5.83
CA ARG A 80 23.43 8.52 -6.41
C ARG A 80 23.14 8.36 -7.89
N PRO A 81 24.16 8.31 -8.75
CA PRO A 81 23.98 8.22 -10.21
C PRO A 81 23.11 7.05 -10.64
N GLU A 82 23.22 5.91 -9.96
CA GLU A 82 22.41 4.71 -10.21
C GLU A 82 20.91 4.92 -9.95
N LYS A 83 20.56 5.87 -9.07
CA LYS A 83 19.14 6.18 -8.77
C LYS A 83 18.57 7.25 -9.67
N ALA A 84 19.40 8.19 -10.11
CA ALA A 84 19.00 9.16 -11.14
C ALA A 84 18.67 8.47 -12.47
N ALA A 85 19.33 7.35 -12.78
CA ALA A 85 19.06 6.55 -13.96
C ALA A 85 17.63 5.97 -14.04
N PHE A 86 16.90 5.88 -12.91
CA PHE A 86 15.49 5.52 -12.91
C PHE A 86 14.65 6.44 -13.81
N PHE A 87 14.84 7.76 -13.71
CA PHE A 87 14.05 8.73 -14.48
C PHE A 87 14.42 8.81 -15.94
N THR A 88 15.52 8.23 -16.36
CA THR A 88 16.04 8.41 -17.72
C THR A 88 16.03 7.15 -18.56
N ASN A 89 15.86 5.96 -17.97
CA ASN A 89 16.03 4.72 -18.72
C ASN A 89 15.18 3.57 -18.18
N TRP A 90 14.25 3.09 -19.00
CA TRP A 90 13.39 1.95 -18.71
C TRP A 90 14.16 0.69 -18.28
N LYS A 91 15.25 0.35 -18.97
CA LYS A 91 16.03 -0.84 -18.66
C LYS A 91 16.54 -0.86 -17.22
N ASN A 92 16.81 0.31 -16.65
CA ASN A 92 17.24 0.45 -15.27
C ASN A 92 16.08 0.44 -14.26
N ALA A 93 14.93 1.01 -14.64
CA ALA A 93 13.74 1.08 -13.80
C ALA A 93 12.97 -0.26 -13.76
N ALA A 94 12.85 -0.91 -14.92
CA ALA A 94 12.06 -2.10 -15.13
C ALA A 94 12.21 -3.21 -14.07
N PRO A 95 13.43 -3.56 -13.57
CA PRO A 95 13.60 -4.61 -12.57
C PRO A 95 13.03 -4.31 -11.20
N GLN A 96 12.58 -3.08 -10.94
CA GLN A 96 12.10 -2.60 -9.64
C GLN A 96 10.67 -2.04 -9.71
N ILE A 97 9.95 -2.32 -10.79
CA ILE A 97 8.54 -1.96 -10.94
C ILE A 97 7.67 -3.13 -10.48
N TYR A 98 6.66 -2.83 -9.67
CA TYR A 98 5.75 -3.82 -9.07
C TYR A 98 4.31 -3.34 -9.17
N CYS A 99 3.36 -4.27 -8.99
CA CYS A 99 1.94 -4.01 -8.94
C CYS A 99 1.45 -3.79 -7.51
N GLU A 100 0.44 -2.92 -7.36
CA GLU A 100 -0.37 -2.82 -6.15
C GLU A 100 -1.84 -2.61 -6.50
N LEU A 101 -2.73 -2.89 -5.55
CA LEU A 101 -4.16 -2.63 -5.67
C LEU A 101 -4.53 -1.36 -4.93
N ILE A 102 -5.43 -0.57 -5.53
CA ILE A 102 -6.06 0.60 -4.89
C ILE A 102 -7.56 0.60 -5.17
N HIS A 103 -8.33 1.29 -4.34
CA HIS A 103 -9.76 1.50 -4.55
C HIS A 103 -10.00 2.36 -5.79
N ALA A 104 -10.74 1.86 -6.79
CA ALA A 104 -10.87 2.57 -8.07
C ALA A 104 -11.67 3.88 -7.93
N GLU A 105 -12.85 3.83 -7.31
CA GLU A 105 -13.75 4.98 -7.21
C GLU A 105 -13.16 6.12 -6.37
N LYS A 106 -12.62 5.80 -5.18
CA LYS A 106 -12.02 6.80 -4.28
C LYS A 106 -10.75 7.43 -4.88
N ASN A 107 -10.14 6.79 -5.87
CA ASN A 107 -8.92 7.26 -6.56
C ASN A 107 -9.17 7.68 -8.02
N ARG A 108 -10.40 7.96 -8.42
CA ARG A 108 -10.76 8.28 -9.82
C ARG A 108 -9.88 9.40 -10.42
N THR A 109 -9.61 10.46 -9.67
CA THR A 109 -8.75 11.58 -10.12
C THR A 109 -7.33 11.10 -10.34
N LEU A 110 -6.77 10.34 -9.40
CA LEU A 110 -5.42 9.78 -9.52
C LEU A 110 -5.31 8.83 -10.72
N LEU A 111 -6.32 8.00 -10.93
CA LEU A 111 -6.36 7.04 -12.05
C LEU A 111 -6.38 7.72 -13.43
N SER A 112 -6.77 8.99 -13.52
CA SER A 112 -6.64 9.74 -14.78
C SER A 112 -5.19 10.14 -15.12
N GLU A 113 -4.26 10.01 -14.18
CA GLU A 113 -2.86 10.43 -14.30
C GLU A 113 -1.86 9.27 -14.27
N VAL A 114 -2.32 8.07 -13.86
CA VAL A 114 -1.47 6.89 -13.70
C VAL A 114 -1.91 5.75 -14.60
N PRO A 115 -0.96 5.01 -15.21
CA PRO A 115 -1.29 3.78 -15.92
C PRO A 115 -1.90 2.78 -14.94
N HIS A 116 -3.02 2.17 -15.34
CA HIS A 116 -3.73 1.25 -14.47
C HIS A 116 -4.53 0.21 -15.27
N ARG A 117 -4.90 -0.87 -14.60
CA ARG A 117 -5.81 -1.90 -15.11
C ARG A 117 -6.95 -2.12 -14.12
N LYS A 118 -8.19 -2.13 -14.62
CA LYS A 118 -9.37 -2.38 -13.80
C LYS A 118 -9.41 -3.83 -13.29
N PHE A 119 -9.79 -3.99 -12.02
CA PHE A 119 -10.00 -5.27 -11.37
C PHE A 119 -11.18 -5.15 -10.40
N LEU A 120 -12.36 -5.64 -10.80
CA LEU A 120 -13.63 -5.46 -10.07
C LEU A 120 -13.89 -3.97 -9.77
N ASP A 121 -14.05 -3.60 -8.50
CA ASP A 121 -14.15 -2.21 -8.01
C ASP A 121 -12.78 -1.59 -7.66
N LEU A 122 -11.68 -2.31 -7.96
CA LEU A 122 -10.32 -1.90 -7.72
C LEU A 122 -9.59 -1.53 -9.02
N ALA A 123 -8.40 -0.97 -8.86
CA ALA A 123 -7.45 -0.77 -9.93
C ALA A 123 -6.08 -1.33 -9.54
N VAL A 124 -5.45 -2.04 -10.47
CA VAL A 124 -4.03 -2.38 -10.40
C VAL A 124 -3.24 -1.18 -10.90
N VAL A 125 -2.37 -0.64 -10.07
CA VAL A 125 -1.43 0.43 -10.39
C VAL A 125 0.00 -0.04 -10.18
N TYR A 126 0.98 0.77 -10.59
CA TYR A 126 2.38 0.36 -10.62
C TYR A 126 3.23 1.29 -9.79
N TYR A 127 4.18 0.72 -9.06
CA TYR A 127 5.14 1.50 -8.28
C TYR A 127 6.56 1.03 -8.50
N TYR A 128 7.50 1.97 -8.40
CA TYR A 128 8.92 1.68 -8.33
C TYR A 128 9.34 1.52 -6.88
N GLN A 129 9.96 0.38 -6.55
CA GLN A 129 10.54 0.14 -5.23
C GLN A 129 11.95 0.68 -5.15
N MET A 130 12.18 1.70 -4.35
CA MET A 130 13.52 2.19 -4.07
C MET A 130 14.30 1.17 -3.24
N ARG A 131 15.42 0.65 -3.78
CA ARG A 131 16.31 -0.24 -3.02
C ARG A 131 17.42 0.60 -2.37
N GLY A 132 17.57 0.50 -1.06
CA GLY A 132 18.64 1.16 -0.32
C GLY A 132 18.53 0.93 1.18
N ASN A 133 19.67 0.83 1.87
CA ASN A 133 19.74 0.51 3.29
C ASN A 133 19.24 1.65 4.22
N ARG A 134 19.00 2.86 3.70
CA ARG A 134 18.67 4.04 4.52
C ARG A 134 17.22 4.48 4.44
N VAL A 135 16.49 4.07 3.38
CA VAL A 135 15.06 4.32 3.21
C VAL A 135 14.45 3.00 2.71
N PRO A 136 14.30 1.99 3.57
CA PRO A 136 13.99 0.62 3.15
C PRO A 136 12.65 0.54 2.53
N ASP A 137 11.69 1.22 2.56
CA ASP A 137 10.34 0.99 2.00
C ASP A 137 9.79 2.16 1.16
N ALA A 138 10.68 3.02 0.65
CA ALA A 138 10.24 4.11 -0.21
C ALA A 138 9.78 3.59 -1.57
N THR A 139 8.60 4.02 -1.98
CA THR A 139 8.02 3.73 -3.28
C THR A 139 7.76 5.01 -4.06
N ILE A 140 7.74 4.91 -5.38
CA ILE A 140 7.35 5.99 -6.28
C ILE A 140 6.23 5.44 -7.16
N LEU A 141 5.04 6.03 -7.07
CA LEU A 141 3.94 5.68 -7.95
C LEU A 141 4.28 6.05 -9.40
N ILE A 142 3.99 5.15 -10.32
CA ILE A 142 4.27 5.37 -11.74
C ILE A 142 3.12 6.18 -12.35
N HIS A 143 3.47 7.34 -12.91
CA HIS A 143 2.57 8.20 -13.67
C HIS A 143 2.72 7.98 -15.17
N GLU A 144 1.73 8.41 -15.95
CA GLU A 144 1.78 8.36 -17.40
C GLU A 144 3.02 9.10 -17.98
N THR A 145 3.43 10.19 -17.33
CA THR A 145 4.66 10.92 -17.70
C THR A 145 5.93 10.08 -17.60
N HIS A 146 5.99 9.13 -16.66
CA HIS A 146 7.12 8.19 -16.56
C HIS A 146 7.09 7.20 -17.72
N ARG A 147 5.92 6.65 -18.06
CA ARG A 147 5.74 5.71 -19.18
C ARG A 147 6.11 6.36 -20.50
N GLU A 148 5.65 7.60 -20.73
CA GLU A 148 6.01 8.41 -21.91
C GLU A 148 7.52 8.68 -21.98
N LEU A 149 8.15 9.06 -20.87
CA LEU A 149 9.60 9.27 -20.79
C LEU A 149 10.39 8.01 -21.15
N TRP A 150 9.87 6.83 -20.81
CA TRP A 150 10.51 5.55 -21.11
C TRP A 150 10.16 5.01 -22.51
N GLU A 151 9.23 5.64 -23.20
CA GLU A 151 8.76 5.24 -24.53
C GLU A 151 8.24 3.79 -24.57
N ILE A 152 7.51 3.37 -23.53
CA ILE A 152 6.94 2.01 -23.40
C ILE A 152 5.42 2.04 -23.47
N SER A 153 4.82 0.90 -23.86
CA SER A 153 3.37 0.72 -23.80
C SER A 153 2.87 0.38 -22.38
N ALA A 154 1.56 0.53 -22.16
CA ALA A 154 0.92 0.14 -20.89
C ALA A 154 1.03 -1.37 -20.69
N GLU A 155 0.92 -2.17 -21.76
CA GLU A 155 1.04 -3.62 -21.73
C GLU A 155 2.46 -4.08 -21.34
N GLU A 156 3.48 -3.39 -21.85
CA GLU A 156 4.87 -3.68 -21.48
C GLU A 156 5.13 -3.38 -20.00
N LEU A 157 4.60 -2.26 -19.50
CA LEU A 157 4.66 -1.89 -18.10
C LEU A 157 3.98 -2.95 -17.22
N ASP A 158 2.72 -3.31 -17.55
CA ASP A 158 1.93 -4.32 -16.80
C ASP A 158 2.64 -5.66 -16.78
N ALA A 159 3.06 -6.17 -17.93
CA ALA A 159 3.74 -7.46 -18.03
C ALA A 159 5.02 -7.50 -17.18
N ARG A 160 5.83 -6.45 -17.23
CA ARG A 160 7.06 -6.37 -16.44
C ARG A 160 6.79 -6.26 -14.94
N ALA A 161 5.82 -5.44 -14.55
CA ALA A 161 5.43 -5.28 -13.16
C ALA A 161 4.92 -6.60 -12.58
N TRP A 162 4.08 -7.34 -13.31
CA TRP A 162 3.58 -8.66 -12.90
C TRP A 162 4.70 -9.68 -12.75
N GLU A 163 5.59 -9.78 -13.75
CA GLU A 163 6.74 -10.69 -13.67
C GLU A 163 7.57 -10.46 -12.40
N ASN A 164 7.88 -9.20 -12.10
CA ASN A 164 8.64 -8.86 -10.90
C ASN A 164 7.85 -9.14 -9.62
N THR A 165 6.56 -8.81 -9.61
CA THR A 165 5.67 -8.97 -8.46
C THR A 165 5.58 -10.44 -8.07
N LEU A 166 5.31 -11.32 -9.01
CA LEU A 166 5.23 -12.77 -8.78
C LEU A 166 6.57 -13.37 -8.34
N ARG A 167 7.69 -12.90 -8.91
CA ARG A 167 9.02 -13.41 -8.60
C ARG A 167 9.53 -12.95 -7.22
N ASP A 168 9.37 -11.66 -6.90
CA ASP A 168 10.06 -11.02 -5.76
C ASP A 168 9.17 -10.86 -4.52
N LEU A 169 7.86 -10.96 -4.68
CA LEU A 169 6.86 -10.81 -3.63
C LEU A 169 6.02 -12.09 -3.46
N PRO A 170 6.64 -13.22 -3.06
CA PRO A 170 5.93 -14.48 -2.93
C PRO A 170 4.79 -14.36 -1.92
N VAL A 171 3.68 -15.02 -2.23
CA VAL A 171 2.51 -15.07 -1.37
C VAL A 171 2.84 -15.69 -0.01
N ARG A 172 2.20 -15.17 1.00
CA ARG A 172 2.11 -15.70 2.36
C ARG A 172 0.63 -15.87 2.71
N THR A 173 0.28 -17.03 3.21
CA THR A 173 -1.07 -17.36 3.66
C THR A 173 -0.99 -17.98 5.03
N ASP A 174 -1.51 -17.31 6.03
CA ASP A 174 -1.52 -17.74 7.43
C ASP A 174 -2.94 -17.73 7.98
N SER A 175 -3.22 -18.59 8.97
CA SER A 175 -4.41 -18.37 9.78
C SER A 175 -4.28 -17.05 10.54
N LEU A 176 -5.40 -16.38 10.78
CA LEU A 176 -5.43 -15.12 11.54
C LEU A 176 -4.72 -15.26 12.89
N MET A 177 -4.87 -16.41 13.55
CA MET A 177 -4.24 -16.68 14.84
C MET A 177 -2.71 -16.72 14.76
N VAL A 178 -2.17 -17.34 13.72
CA VAL A 178 -0.71 -17.37 13.49
C VAL A 178 -0.19 -15.99 13.20
N TYR A 179 -0.87 -15.24 12.35
CA TYR A 179 -0.51 -13.88 11.99
C TYR A 179 -0.49 -12.96 13.22
N LEU A 180 -1.55 -12.95 14.02
CA LEU A 180 -1.62 -12.12 15.24
C LEU A 180 -0.51 -12.46 16.24
N LYS A 181 -0.19 -13.75 16.39
CA LYS A 181 0.90 -14.19 17.27
C LYS A 181 2.27 -13.71 16.79
N GLU A 182 2.55 -13.81 15.50
CA GLU A 182 3.85 -13.44 14.94
C GLU A 182 4.07 -11.93 14.88
N GLU A 183 3.05 -11.17 14.45
CA GLU A 183 3.19 -9.72 14.25
C GLU A 183 3.03 -8.90 15.55
N TYR A 184 2.15 -9.34 16.44
CA TYR A 184 1.81 -8.57 17.64
C TYR A 184 2.22 -9.25 18.94
N GLY A 185 2.73 -10.49 18.90
CA GLY A 185 3.07 -11.26 20.10
C GLY A 185 1.85 -11.63 20.96
N VAL A 186 0.65 -11.46 20.42
CA VAL A 186 -0.62 -11.64 21.14
C VAL A 186 -1.11 -13.07 20.89
N THR A 187 -1.35 -13.79 21.97
CA THR A 187 -2.06 -15.07 21.94
C THR A 187 -3.44 -14.82 22.54
N PHE A 188 -4.43 -14.64 21.69
CA PHE A 188 -5.81 -14.58 22.16
C PHE A 188 -6.27 -15.98 22.58
N PRO A 189 -6.92 -16.13 23.73
CA PRO A 189 -7.62 -17.36 24.03
C PRO A 189 -8.69 -17.62 22.96
N LEU A 190 -8.68 -18.81 22.35
CA LEU A 190 -9.63 -19.19 21.30
C LEU A 190 -11.10 -18.93 21.68
N PHE A 191 -11.43 -19.02 22.97
CA PHE A 191 -12.79 -18.78 23.44
C PHE A 191 -13.24 -17.30 23.35
N GLU A 192 -12.31 -16.33 23.27
CA GLU A 192 -12.66 -14.90 23.12
C GLU A 192 -12.99 -14.56 21.65
N LEU A 193 -12.34 -15.23 20.69
CA LEU A 193 -12.59 -15.05 19.26
C LEU A 193 -13.62 -16.05 18.72
N GLY A 194 -14.00 -17.04 19.53
CA GLY A 194 -14.89 -18.14 19.14
C GLY A 194 -14.24 -19.17 18.20
N PRO A 195 -14.88 -20.33 18.03
CA PRO A 195 -14.35 -21.42 17.19
C PRO A 195 -14.23 -21.07 15.70
N LEU A 196 -14.88 -20.00 15.27
CA LEU A 196 -14.86 -19.51 13.89
C LEU A 196 -13.56 -18.78 13.53
N ALA A 197 -12.82 -18.28 14.52
CA ALA A 197 -11.56 -17.55 14.28
C ALA A 197 -10.48 -18.41 13.60
N GLU A 198 -10.55 -19.74 13.74
CA GLU A 198 -9.65 -20.68 13.06
C GLU A 198 -9.92 -20.77 11.55
N GLN A 199 -11.08 -20.27 11.10
CA GLN A 199 -11.47 -20.28 9.69
C GLN A 199 -11.03 -19.00 8.95
N PHE A 200 -10.50 -18.02 9.66
CA PHE A 200 -10.00 -16.80 9.04
C PHE A 200 -8.53 -16.93 8.62
N TYR A 201 -8.27 -16.67 7.37
CA TYR A 201 -6.93 -16.70 6.78
C TYR A 201 -6.58 -15.32 6.22
N LEU A 202 -5.32 -14.93 6.35
CA LEU A 202 -4.79 -13.72 5.73
C LEU A 202 -3.94 -14.09 4.53
N VAL A 203 -4.19 -13.41 3.43
CA VAL A 203 -3.41 -13.50 2.19
C VAL A 203 -2.67 -12.19 2.00
N SER A 204 -1.36 -12.25 2.00
CA SER A 204 -0.47 -11.11 1.79
C SER A 204 0.81 -11.60 1.08
N ASN A 205 1.77 -10.72 0.87
CA ASN A 205 3.12 -11.12 0.51
C ASN A 205 4.00 -11.27 1.78
N ARG A 206 5.17 -11.90 1.62
CA ARG A 206 6.10 -12.09 2.75
C ARG A 206 6.65 -10.81 3.38
N ARG A 207 6.47 -9.65 2.74
CA ARG A 207 6.88 -8.35 3.31
C ARG A 207 5.79 -7.74 4.18
N GLY A 208 4.54 -8.22 4.12
CA GLY A 208 3.39 -7.65 4.82
C GLY A 208 3.05 -6.22 4.38
N LYS A 209 3.45 -5.80 3.17
CA LYS A 209 3.18 -4.47 2.63
C LYS A 209 2.74 -4.55 1.18
N LEU A 210 1.68 -3.80 0.84
CA LEU A 210 1.05 -3.79 -0.49
C LEU A 210 0.73 -5.21 -0.99
N GLY A 211 0.38 -6.11 -0.06
CA GLY A 211 0.24 -7.53 -0.32
C GLY A 211 -1.15 -7.97 -0.71
N ALA A 212 -2.15 -7.10 -0.69
CA ALA A 212 -3.50 -7.43 -1.16
C ALA A 212 -3.52 -7.89 -2.62
N ILE A 213 -2.56 -7.43 -3.44
CA ILE A 213 -2.39 -7.88 -4.83
C ILE A 213 -2.23 -9.40 -4.95
N CYS A 214 -1.83 -10.10 -3.86
CA CYS A 214 -1.66 -11.55 -3.85
C CYS A 214 -2.97 -12.31 -4.08
N MET A 215 -4.14 -11.71 -3.82
CA MET A 215 -5.42 -12.34 -4.19
C MET A 215 -5.59 -12.50 -5.71
N CYS A 216 -4.87 -11.68 -6.50
CA CYS A 216 -4.87 -11.74 -7.96
C CYS A 216 -3.81 -12.70 -8.52
N TYR A 217 -2.97 -13.33 -7.69
CA TYR A 217 -1.95 -14.24 -8.17
C TYR A 217 -2.57 -15.52 -8.71
N PRO A 218 -2.10 -16.01 -9.87
CA PRO A 218 -2.59 -17.26 -10.42
C PRO A 218 -2.52 -18.41 -9.40
N GLY A 219 -3.63 -19.11 -9.22
CA GLY A 219 -3.73 -20.31 -8.38
C GLY A 219 -3.78 -20.06 -6.86
N VAL A 220 -3.67 -18.83 -6.35
CA VAL A 220 -3.69 -18.56 -4.91
C VAL A 220 -5.05 -18.87 -4.31
N LEU A 221 -6.13 -18.25 -4.80
CA LEU A 221 -7.49 -18.53 -4.33
C LEU A 221 -7.93 -19.95 -4.68
N GLU A 222 -7.55 -20.45 -5.84
CA GLU A 222 -7.81 -21.83 -6.24
C GLU A 222 -7.21 -22.82 -5.23
N SER A 223 -5.95 -22.65 -4.86
CA SER A 223 -5.26 -23.53 -3.89
C SER A 223 -5.92 -23.50 -2.51
N LEU A 224 -6.39 -22.33 -2.08
CA LEU A 224 -7.13 -22.20 -0.82
C LEU A 224 -8.50 -22.88 -0.90
N SER A 225 -9.24 -22.65 -1.99
CA SER A 225 -10.54 -23.28 -2.24
C SER A 225 -10.44 -24.81 -2.30
N GLN A 226 -9.39 -25.33 -2.93
CA GLN A 226 -9.10 -26.75 -2.95
C GLN A 226 -8.77 -27.29 -1.56
N ARG A 227 -7.93 -26.58 -0.79
CA ARG A 227 -7.55 -26.96 0.58
C ARG A 227 -8.73 -27.03 1.52
N PHE A 228 -9.67 -26.08 1.40
CA PHE A 228 -10.85 -26.02 2.27
C PHE A 228 -12.06 -26.78 1.72
N GLU A 229 -11.96 -27.27 0.49
CA GLU A 229 -13.05 -27.92 -0.22
C GLU A 229 -14.32 -27.06 -0.33
N ALA A 230 -14.18 -25.73 -0.35
CA ALA A 230 -15.26 -24.77 -0.34
C ALA A 230 -14.99 -23.58 -1.29
N SER A 231 -16.03 -22.87 -1.67
CA SER A 231 -15.92 -21.51 -2.19
C SER A 231 -15.39 -20.58 -1.11
N LEU A 232 -14.97 -19.35 -1.46
CA LEU A 232 -14.32 -18.47 -0.50
C LEU A 232 -14.96 -17.09 -0.52
N TYR A 233 -15.24 -16.55 0.65
CA TYR A 233 -15.39 -15.11 0.82
C TYR A 233 -14.01 -14.48 0.93
N VAL A 234 -13.80 -13.38 0.20
CA VAL A 234 -12.54 -12.61 0.22
C VAL A 234 -12.87 -11.18 0.63
N ILE A 235 -12.32 -10.75 1.75
CA ILE A 235 -12.49 -9.42 2.31
C ILE A 235 -11.18 -8.66 2.10
N PRO A 236 -11.11 -7.69 1.18
CA PRO A 236 -9.93 -6.85 0.98
C PRO A 236 -9.85 -5.79 2.07
N SER A 237 -9.38 -6.19 3.25
CA SER A 237 -9.33 -5.36 4.45
C SER A 237 -8.44 -4.13 4.30
N SER A 238 -7.33 -4.25 3.59
CA SER A 238 -6.44 -3.11 3.32
C SER A 238 -5.63 -3.32 2.03
N ILE A 239 -4.88 -2.30 1.62
CA ILE A 239 -3.91 -2.47 0.52
C ILE A 239 -2.80 -3.47 0.87
N HIS A 240 -2.67 -3.87 2.13
CA HIS A 240 -1.59 -4.72 2.63
C HIS A 240 -1.93 -6.21 2.63
N GLU A 241 -3.18 -6.57 2.88
CA GLU A 241 -3.65 -7.95 2.98
C GLU A 241 -5.14 -8.08 2.66
N CYS A 242 -5.54 -9.31 2.38
CA CYS A 242 -6.94 -9.70 2.28
C CYS A 242 -7.23 -10.80 3.30
N MET A 243 -8.41 -10.77 3.89
CA MET A 243 -8.91 -11.88 4.69
C MET A 243 -9.67 -12.85 3.78
N VAL A 244 -9.47 -14.14 4.00
CA VAL A 244 -10.15 -15.21 3.26
C VAL A 244 -10.87 -16.11 4.26
N ILE A 245 -12.14 -16.39 3.98
CA ILE A 245 -13.03 -17.20 4.83
C ILE A 245 -13.65 -18.28 3.94
N PRO A 246 -13.45 -19.58 4.26
CA PRO A 246 -14.16 -20.65 3.55
C PRO A 246 -15.67 -20.54 3.76
N ASP A 247 -16.41 -20.71 2.69
CA ASP A 247 -17.87 -20.72 2.73
C ASP A 247 -18.38 -22.13 3.13
N TYR A 248 -18.71 -22.24 4.41
CA TYR A 248 -19.33 -23.43 5.00
C TYR A 248 -20.79 -23.17 5.42
N ASP A 249 -21.44 -22.19 4.82
CA ASP A 249 -22.80 -21.74 5.19
C ASP A 249 -22.92 -21.29 6.67
N VAL A 250 -21.82 -20.82 7.25
CA VAL A 250 -21.79 -20.44 8.68
C VAL A 250 -22.04 -18.95 8.88
N PHE A 251 -21.67 -18.13 7.91
CA PHE A 251 -21.80 -16.68 7.98
C PHE A 251 -22.88 -16.19 7.02
N PRO A 252 -23.93 -15.52 7.52
CA PRO A 252 -24.81 -14.73 6.66
C PRO A 252 -24.02 -13.62 5.94
N GLU A 253 -24.35 -13.32 4.70
CA GLU A 253 -23.67 -12.26 3.92
C GLU A 253 -23.71 -10.89 4.60
N GLU A 254 -24.81 -10.58 5.29
CA GLU A 254 -24.97 -9.37 6.11
C GLU A 254 -23.86 -9.24 7.19
N CYS A 255 -23.51 -10.35 7.85
CA CYS A 255 -22.43 -10.37 8.85
C CYS A 255 -21.08 -10.08 8.23
N LEU A 256 -20.83 -10.51 6.99
CA LEU A 256 -19.58 -10.24 6.28
C LEU A 256 -19.46 -8.79 5.85
N SER A 257 -20.57 -8.19 5.39
CA SER A 257 -20.64 -6.76 5.04
C SER A 257 -20.42 -5.87 6.27
N ASP A 258 -21.01 -6.22 7.42
CA ASP A 258 -20.75 -5.55 8.70
C ASP A 258 -19.28 -5.68 9.14
N MET A 259 -18.65 -6.84 8.91
CA MET A 259 -17.24 -7.07 9.20
C MET A 259 -16.33 -6.16 8.33
N VAL A 260 -16.62 -6.00 7.04
CA VAL A 260 -15.88 -5.06 6.17
C VAL A 260 -15.98 -3.64 6.72
N ARG A 261 -17.18 -3.22 7.09
CA ARG A 261 -17.42 -1.88 7.64
C ARG A 261 -16.64 -1.67 8.95
N ASP A 262 -16.71 -2.62 9.88
CA ASP A 262 -16.00 -2.54 11.15
C ASP A 262 -14.47 -2.49 10.98
N VAL A 263 -13.93 -3.24 10.02
CA VAL A 263 -12.49 -3.22 9.69
C VAL A 263 -12.10 -1.88 9.09
N ASN A 264 -12.90 -1.33 8.17
CA ASN A 264 -12.61 -0.05 7.52
C ASN A 264 -12.73 1.15 8.47
N GLU A 265 -13.64 1.10 9.46
CA GLU A 265 -13.88 2.22 10.37
C GLU A 265 -12.84 2.34 11.51
N LYS A 266 -12.22 1.26 11.94
CA LYS A 266 -11.45 1.24 13.19
C LYS A 266 -9.95 0.96 13.04
N PRO A 267 -9.51 -0.21 12.51
CA PRO A 267 -8.08 -0.53 12.47
C PRO A 267 -7.35 -0.01 11.24
N VAL A 268 -8.03 0.15 10.10
CA VAL A 268 -7.39 0.52 8.83
C VAL A 268 -7.36 2.04 8.65
N LYS A 269 -6.21 2.56 8.28
CA LYS A 269 -6.11 4.00 7.99
C LYS A 269 -6.89 4.35 6.72
N PRO A 270 -7.58 5.50 6.66
CA PRO A 270 -8.43 5.85 5.52
C PRO A 270 -7.74 5.75 4.15
N GLN A 271 -6.45 6.08 4.06
CA GLN A 271 -5.66 5.96 2.82
C GLN A 271 -5.25 4.52 2.48
N GLU A 272 -5.46 3.57 3.39
CA GLU A 272 -5.11 2.16 3.22
C GLU A 272 -6.33 1.27 2.96
N ILE A 273 -7.55 1.82 3.07
CA ILE A 273 -8.80 1.10 2.77
C ILE A 273 -8.81 0.70 1.30
N LEU A 274 -9.01 -0.59 1.03
CA LEU A 274 -8.94 -1.14 -0.31
C LEU A 274 -10.32 -1.27 -0.97
N SER A 275 -11.30 -1.85 -0.29
CA SER A 275 -12.69 -1.94 -0.79
C SER A 275 -13.68 -1.86 0.36
N ASP A 276 -14.91 -1.49 0.02
CA ASP A 276 -16.06 -1.51 0.93
C ASP A 276 -16.96 -2.75 0.69
N HIS A 277 -16.54 -3.67 -0.21
CA HIS A 277 -17.32 -4.84 -0.63
C HIS A 277 -16.63 -6.16 -0.22
N VAL A 278 -17.46 -7.19 -0.06
CA VAL A 278 -17.03 -8.59 0.03
C VAL A 278 -16.93 -9.16 -1.37
N TYR A 279 -15.93 -10.00 -1.63
CA TYR A 279 -15.81 -10.75 -2.88
C TYR A 279 -16.08 -12.23 -2.63
N TYR A 280 -16.57 -12.92 -3.66
CA TYR A 280 -16.84 -14.34 -3.62
C TYR A 280 -16.05 -15.06 -4.70
N TYR A 281 -15.24 -16.02 -4.30
CA TYR A 281 -14.52 -16.91 -5.19
C TYR A 281 -15.29 -18.22 -5.38
N HIS A 282 -15.78 -18.44 -6.57
CA HIS A 282 -16.55 -19.64 -6.94
C HIS A 282 -15.62 -20.81 -7.18
N ARG A 283 -15.71 -21.84 -6.35
CA ARG A 283 -14.87 -23.05 -6.46
C ARG A 283 -15.00 -23.76 -7.80
N GLU A 284 -16.20 -23.83 -8.36
CA GLU A 284 -16.47 -24.58 -9.58
C GLU A 284 -15.97 -23.86 -10.84
N SER A 285 -16.19 -22.55 -10.95
CA SER A 285 -15.79 -21.77 -12.11
C SER A 285 -14.37 -21.19 -12.00
N GLY A 286 -13.83 -21.06 -10.78
CA GLY A 286 -12.57 -20.36 -10.52
C GLY A 286 -12.68 -18.84 -10.68
N GLU A 287 -13.88 -18.31 -10.68
CA GLU A 287 -14.13 -16.87 -10.89
C GLU A 287 -14.28 -16.14 -9.57
N LEU A 288 -13.73 -14.91 -9.49
CA LEU A 288 -13.90 -14.02 -8.36
C LEU A 288 -14.87 -12.90 -8.76
N THR A 289 -15.95 -12.74 -8.00
CA THR A 289 -16.99 -11.74 -8.23
C THR A 289 -17.19 -10.86 -6.98
N LEU A 290 -17.87 -9.74 -7.14
CA LEU A 290 -18.42 -8.99 -6.00
C LEU A 290 -19.64 -9.73 -5.46
N CYS A 291 -19.78 -9.81 -4.13
CA CYS A 291 -21.07 -10.16 -3.53
C CYS A 291 -22.05 -9.01 -3.83
N GLU A 292 -23.24 -9.35 -4.35
CA GLU A 292 -24.29 -8.36 -4.56
C GLU A 292 -24.90 -7.99 -3.20
N GLU A 293 -24.95 -6.71 -2.86
CA GLU A 293 -25.76 -6.27 -1.71
C GLU A 293 -27.24 -6.52 -2.07
N GLU A 294 -27.93 -7.36 -1.32
CA GLU A 294 -29.39 -7.42 -1.42
C GLU A 294 -29.96 -6.06 -1.03
N THR A 295 -30.53 -5.36 -2.02
CA THR A 295 -31.20 -4.05 -1.89
C THR A 295 -32.54 -4.15 -1.17
#